data_abd02a5f7898d08585e9d2ed124c1e1d
#
_entry.id   abd02a5f7898d08585e9d2ed124c1e1d
#
_cell.length_a   1.000
_cell.length_b   1.000
_cell.length_c   1.000
_cell.angle_alpha   90.00
_cell.angle_beta   90.00
_cell.angle_gamma   90.00
#
_symmetry.space_group_name_H-M   'P 1'
#
loop_
_entity.id
_entity.type
_entity.pdbx_description
1 polymer ?
#
loop_
_entity_poly.entity_id
_entity_poly.type
_entity_poly.pdbx_seq_one_letter_code
_entity_poly.pdbx_strand_id
1 'polypeptide(L)'
;KIEINGTEMTNSTINSGQRSISVTIDGRTDEEMTYDVMVILKNAIGIPMATFAPGHYYGDIKHQSAGEFHITREIGLPRILSTGVLTVDLYIHHPMIECQLEAQNCATIDVEGFQKGFGKPIEQNQNGFIGLDYLKK
;
A
#
# COMPACT_ATOMS: atom_id res chain seq x y z
N LYS A 1 2.87 -14.51 6.18
CA LYS A 1 4.07 -13.72 5.84
C LYS A 1 3.69 -12.59 4.91
N ILE A 2 4.16 -11.40 5.21
CA ILE A 2 3.90 -10.20 4.43
C ILE A 2 5.23 -9.62 3.97
N GLU A 3 5.32 -9.29 2.69
CA GLU A 3 6.48 -8.62 2.10
C GLU A 3 6.06 -7.35 1.37
N ILE A 4 6.88 -6.32 1.48
CA ILE A 4 6.72 -5.11 0.70
C ILE A 4 7.97 -4.91 -0.13
N ASN A 5 7.82 -4.76 -1.44
CA ASN A 5 8.92 -4.69 -2.41
C ASN A 5 9.90 -5.86 -2.27
N GLY A 6 9.39 -7.06 -2.00
CA GLY A 6 10.20 -8.27 -1.87
C GLY A 6 10.95 -8.41 -0.56
N THR A 7 10.78 -7.50 0.39
CA THR A 7 11.42 -7.54 1.70
C THR A 7 10.40 -7.90 2.76
N GLU A 8 10.68 -8.97 3.49
CA GLU A 8 9.87 -9.31 4.67
C GLU A 8 10.05 -8.22 5.71
N MET A 9 8.92 -7.56 6.24
CA MET A 9 8.89 -6.47 6.62
C MET A 9 8.60 -5.89 7.70
N THR A 10 9.30 -5.06 8.12
CA THR A 10 8.93 -4.03 9.03
C THR A 10 9.23 -2.64 8.48
N ASN A 11 10.28 -2.53 7.71
CA ASN A 11 10.72 -1.25 7.14
C ASN A 11 11.05 -1.40 5.67
N SER A 12 10.56 -0.46 4.87
CA SER A 12 10.96 -0.30 3.47
C SER A 12 11.25 1.17 3.20
N THR A 13 12.09 1.42 2.21
CA THR A 13 12.41 2.77 1.75
C THR A 13 12.05 2.89 0.28
N ILE A 14 11.36 3.96 -0.07
CA ILE A 14 11.06 4.30 -1.45
C ILE A 14 11.48 5.73 -1.72
N ASN A 15 11.74 6.04 -2.99
CA ASN A 15 12.02 7.41 -3.41
C ASN A 15 10.77 8.06 -3.97
N SER A 16 10.60 9.35 -3.72
CA SER A 16 9.58 10.13 -4.41
C SER A 16 9.80 10.01 -5.91
N GLY A 17 8.74 9.76 -6.66
CA GLY A 17 8.82 9.47 -8.09
C GLY A 17 8.87 7.98 -8.43
N GLN A 18 9.00 7.10 -7.46
CA GLN A 18 8.83 5.67 -7.66
C GLN A 18 7.40 5.37 -8.10
N ARG A 19 7.23 4.54 -9.13
CA ARG A 19 5.93 4.37 -9.78
C ARG A 19 5.00 3.40 -9.08
N SER A 20 5.53 2.44 -8.36
CA SER A 20 4.74 1.42 -7.70
C SER A 20 5.43 0.82 -6.50
N ILE A 21 4.65 0.17 -5.66
CA ILE A 21 5.13 -0.75 -4.63
C ILE A 21 4.44 -2.09 -4.83
N SER A 22 5.12 -3.17 -4.46
CA SER A 22 4.51 -4.50 -4.46
C SER A 22 4.26 -4.96 -3.03
N VAL A 23 3.11 -5.60 -2.81
CA VAL A 23 2.75 -6.23 -1.54
C VAL A 23 2.49 -7.68 -1.81
N THR A 24 3.15 -8.56 -1.07
CA THR A 24 2.99 -10.00 -1.17
C THR A 24 2.55 -10.55 0.16
N ILE A 25 1.54 -11.41 0.13
CA ILE A 25 1.01 -12.08 1.31
C ILE A 25 1.06 -13.57 1.07
N ASP A 26 1.80 -14.28 1.91
CA ASP A 26 1.82 -15.73 1.94
C ASP A 26 1.08 -16.20 3.18
N GLY A 27 0.22 -17.17 3.00
CA GLY A 27 -0.56 -17.69 4.10
C GLY A 27 -1.25 -19.00 3.75
N ARG A 28 -2.18 -19.38 4.63
CA ARG A 28 -3.00 -20.56 4.48
C ARG A 28 -4.43 -20.26 4.90
N THR A 29 -5.38 -20.80 4.16
CA THR A 29 -6.79 -20.77 4.53
C THR A 29 -7.34 -22.19 4.60
N ASP A 30 -8.14 -22.47 5.60
CA ASP A 30 -8.76 -23.80 5.77
C ASP A 30 -9.98 -23.99 4.88
N GLU A 31 -10.59 -22.90 4.45
CA GLU A 31 -11.74 -22.90 3.56
C GLU A 31 -11.47 -22.03 2.34
N GLU A 32 -12.18 -22.28 1.25
CA GLU A 32 -12.12 -21.36 0.12
C GLU A 32 -12.62 -19.98 0.53
N MET A 33 -12.03 -18.94 -0.02
CA MET A 33 -12.42 -17.58 0.29
C MET A 33 -12.62 -16.75 -0.96
N THR A 34 -13.58 -15.85 -0.89
CA THR A 34 -13.77 -14.78 -1.87
C THR A 34 -13.32 -13.50 -1.21
N TYR A 35 -12.42 -12.78 -1.83
CA TYR A 35 -11.70 -11.72 -1.11
C TYR A 35 -11.28 -10.55 -1.99
N ASP A 36 -10.98 -9.45 -1.32
CA ASP A 36 -10.21 -8.33 -1.82
C ASP A 36 -9.06 -8.04 -0.87
N VAL A 37 -7.98 -7.51 -1.39
CA VAL A 37 -6.88 -7.00 -0.58
C VAL A 37 -7.04 -5.50 -0.47
N MET A 38 -7.08 -4.99 0.77
CA MET A 38 -7.08 -3.57 1.04
C MET A 38 -5.77 -3.18 1.73
N VAL A 39 -5.15 -2.14 1.22
CA VAL A 39 -3.94 -1.56 1.82
C VAL A 39 -4.24 -0.10 2.12
N ILE A 40 -4.05 0.29 3.36
CA ILE A 40 -4.21 1.68 3.81
C ILE A 40 -2.85 2.21 4.23
N LEU A 41 -2.45 3.33 3.65
CA LEU A 41 -1.25 4.05 4.04
C LEU A 41 -1.65 5.19 4.96
N LYS A 42 -1.04 5.24 6.14
CA LYS A 42 -1.32 6.26 7.17
C LYS A 42 -0.07 7.09 7.41
N ASN A 43 -0.26 8.32 7.87
CA ASN A 43 0.87 9.13 8.32
C ASN A 43 1.37 8.70 9.70
N ALA A 44 2.40 9.38 10.22
CA ALA A 44 3.02 9.02 11.49
C ALA A 44 2.08 9.10 12.71
N ILE A 45 1.01 9.87 12.63
CA ILE A 45 0.01 10.00 13.71
C ILE A 45 -1.25 9.17 13.47
N GLY A 46 -1.24 8.30 12.46
CA GLY A 46 -2.31 7.33 12.22
C GLY A 46 -3.46 7.84 11.35
N ILE A 47 -3.30 8.95 10.66
CA ILE A 47 -4.33 9.47 9.76
C ILE A 47 -4.22 8.77 8.41
N PRO A 48 -5.31 8.15 7.90
CA PRO A 48 -5.30 7.55 6.58
C PRO A 48 -5.00 8.57 5.49
N MET A 49 -4.05 8.24 4.62
CA MET A 49 -3.59 9.12 3.55
C MET A 49 -3.92 8.58 2.17
N ALA A 50 -3.95 7.27 2.01
CA ALA A 50 -4.24 6.61 0.75
C ALA A 50 -4.76 5.21 0.97
N THR A 51 -5.60 4.75 0.05
CA THR A 51 -6.20 3.41 0.11
C THR A 51 -6.12 2.74 -1.25
N PHE A 52 -5.67 1.50 -1.24
CA PHE A 52 -5.75 0.58 -2.37
C PHE A 52 -6.83 -0.46 -2.05
N ALA A 53 -7.90 -0.49 -2.82
CA ALA A 53 -9.03 -1.39 -2.57
C ALA A 53 -9.82 -1.66 -3.87
N PRO A 54 -9.26 -2.45 -4.81
CA PRO A 54 -9.89 -2.66 -6.12
C PRO A 54 -11.26 -3.34 -6.03
N GLY A 55 -11.48 -4.17 -5.00
CA GLY A 55 -12.80 -4.75 -4.77
C GLY A 55 -13.86 -3.72 -4.44
N HIS A 56 -13.49 -2.64 -3.75
CA HIS A 56 -14.40 -1.52 -3.48
C HIS A 56 -14.60 -0.65 -4.72
N TYR A 57 -13.50 -0.32 -5.42
CA TYR A 57 -13.57 0.63 -6.53
C TYR A 57 -14.23 0.05 -7.77
N TYR A 58 -13.91 -1.22 -8.08
CA TYR A 58 -14.25 -1.84 -9.36
C TYR A 58 -15.10 -3.09 -9.23
N GLY A 59 -15.38 -3.55 -8.00
CA GLY A 59 -16.00 -4.86 -7.78
C GLY A 59 -15.08 -6.02 -8.15
N ASP A 60 -13.77 -5.80 -8.18
CA ASP A 60 -12.79 -6.81 -8.54
C ASP A 60 -12.51 -7.75 -7.36
N ILE A 61 -13.39 -8.72 -7.18
CA ILE A 61 -13.32 -9.71 -6.09
C ILE A 61 -12.65 -10.97 -6.63
N LYS A 62 -11.68 -11.48 -5.89
CA LYS A 62 -10.91 -12.66 -6.24
C LYS A 62 -11.39 -13.88 -5.45
N HIS A 63 -11.05 -15.05 -5.97
CA HIS A 63 -11.36 -16.33 -5.34
C HIS A 63 -10.04 -17.07 -5.04
N GLN A 64 -9.98 -17.67 -3.86
CA GLN A 64 -8.85 -18.48 -3.40
C GLN A 64 -9.34 -19.82 -2.88
N SER A 65 -8.80 -20.91 -3.40
CA SER A 65 -9.08 -22.26 -2.91
C SER A 65 -8.45 -22.48 -1.54
N ALA A 66 -9.02 -23.43 -0.78
CA ALA A 66 -8.45 -23.83 0.50
C ALA A 66 -7.02 -24.34 0.32
N GLY A 67 -6.19 -24.11 1.32
CA GLY A 67 -4.78 -24.48 1.33
C GLY A 67 -3.86 -23.29 1.39
N GLU A 68 -2.62 -23.47 0.97
CA GLU A 68 -1.64 -22.41 0.93
C GLU A 68 -1.95 -21.42 -0.19
N PHE A 69 -1.69 -20.14 0.06
CA PHE A 69 -1.85 -19.10 -0.94
C PHE A 69 -0.68 -18.13 -0.96
N HIS A 70 -0.48 -17.55 -2.13
CA HIS A 70 0.51 -16.54 -2.40
C HIS A 70 -0.17 -15.43 -3.21
N ILE A 71 -0.38 -14.29 -2.57
CA ILE A 71 -1.09 -13.16 -3.16
C ILE A 71 -0.12 -12.02 -3.35
N THR A 72 0.00 -11.53 -4.56
CA THR A 72 0.82 -10.36 -4.88
C THR A 72 -0.04 -9.28 -5.51
N ARG A 73 0.14 -8.04 -5.05
CA ARG A 73 -0.48 -6.85 -5.62
C ARG A 73 0.58 -5.81 -5.90
N GLU A 74 0.55 -5.28 -7.10
CA GLU A 74 1.36 -4.13 -7.46
C GLU A 74 0.49 -2.88 -7.42
N ILE A 75 0.88 -1.94 -6.58
CA ILE A 75 0.09 -0.75 -6.28
C ILE A 75 0.75 0.45 -6.94
N GLY A 76 0.04 1.09 -7.85
CA GLY A 76 0.51 2.31 -8.49
C GLY A 76 0.56 3.47 -7.50
N LEU A 77 1.64 4.22 -7.54
CA LEU A 77 1.84 5.38 -6.69
C LEU A 77 1.65 6.68 -7.47
N PRO A 78 1.21 7.76 -6.81
CA PRO A 78 1.24 9.08 -7.39
C PRO A 78 2.67 9.43 -7.80
N ARG A 79 2.80 10.20 -8.89
CA ARG A 79 4.11 10.58 -9.41
C ARG A 79 4.94 11.37 -8.40
N ILE A 80 4.27 12.23 -7.64
CA ILE A 80 4.94 13.07 -6.65
C ILE A 80 4.39 12.74 -5.27
N LEU A 81 5.25 12.12 -4.46
CA LEU A 81 4.97 11.82 -3.06
C LEU A 81 5.79 12.71 -2.16
N SER A 82 5.19 13.16 -1.08
CA SER A 82 5.90 13.89 -0.03
C SER A 82 6.83 12.95 0.73
N THR A 83 7.97 13.49 1.16
CA THR A 83 8.86 12.76 2.08
C THR A 83 8.21 12.61 3.45
N GLY A 84 8.52 11.54 4.13
CA GLY A 84 8.00 11.22 5.45
C GLY A 84 7.82 9.72 5.64
N VAL A 85 7.30 9.38 6.80
CA VAL A 85 7.06 7.98 7.17
C VAL A 85 5.58 7.64 6.97
N LEU A 86 5.33 6.52 6.29
CA LEU A 86 4.00 5.95 6.16
C LEU A 86 3.93 4.66 6.96
N THR A 87 2.81 4.44 7.62
CA THR A 87 2.49 3.17 8.27
C THR A 87 1.46 2.43 7.42
N VAL A 88 1.62 1.13 7.31
CA VAL A 88 0.79 0.28 6.45
C VAL A 88 -0.17 -0.54 7.29
N ASP A 89 -1.45 -0.46 6.95
CA ASP A 89 -2.47 -1.42 7.39
C ASP A 89 -2.84 -2.29 6.20
N LEU A 90 -2.99 -3.58 6.45
CA LEU A 90 -3.32 -4.56 5.44
C LEU A 90 -4.55 -5.35 5.86
N TYR A 91 -5.47 -5.55 4.92
CA TYR A 91 -6.66 -6.34 5.14
C TYR A 91 -6.88 -7.32 3.99
N ILE A 92 -7.32 -8.53 4.34
CA ILE A 92 -7.97 -9.44 3.39
C ILE A 92 -9.41 -9.54 3.85
N HIS A 93 -10.34 -9.17 3.01
CA HIS A 93 -11.74 -9.11 3.38
C HIS A 93 -12.65 -9.42 2.19
N HIS A 94 -13.86 -9.88 2.50
CA HIS A 94 -14.96 -9.91 1.56
C HIS A 94 -15.72 -8.61 1.76
N PRO A 95 -15.68 -7.65 0.82
CA PRO A 95 -16.26 -6.33 1.02
C PRO A 95 -17.71 -6.41 1.49
N MET A 96 -18.03 -5.65 2.55
CA MET A 96 -19.37 -5.56 3.18
C MET A 96 -19.86 -6.86 3.83
N ILE A 97 -19.08 -7.93 3.88
CA ILE A 97 -19.48 -9.20 4.48
C ILE A 97 -18.63 -9.53 5.69
N GLU A 98 -17.31 -9.69 5.51
CA GLU A 98 -16.44 -10.07 6.61
C GLU A 98 -15.00 -9.63 6.37
N CYS A 99 -14.25 -9.48 7.47
CA CYS A 99 -12.82 -9.31 7.44
C CYS A 99 -12.17 -10.66 7.79
N GLN A 100 -11.38 -11.19 6.86
CA GLN A 100 -10.72 -12.48 7.02
C GLN A 100 -9.32 -12.36 7.63
N LEU A 101 -8.65 -11.25 7.38
CA LEU A 101 -7.34 -10.92 7.95
C LEU A 101 -7.25 -9.42 8.15
N GLU A 102 -6.75 -9.03 9.31
CA GLU A 102 -6.46 -7.64 9.64
C GLU A 102 -5.06 -7.55 10.21
N ALA A 103 -4.21 -6.76 9.60
CA ALA A 103 -2.85 -6.51 10.07
C ALA A 103 -2.62 -4.99 10.12
N GLN A 104 -2.92 -4.39 11.26
CA GLN A 104 -2.70 -2.96 11.48
C GLN A 104 -1.25 -2.68 11.83
N ASN A 105 -0.74 -1.56 11.32
CA ASN A 105 0.64 -1.13 11.55
C ASN A 105 1.67 -2.24 11.26
N CYS A 106 1.40 -3.02 10.22
CA CYS A 106 2.23 -4.18 9.91
C CYS A 106 3.56 -3.82 9.26
N ALA A 107 3.70 -2.60 8.79
CA ALA A 107 4.91 -2.15 8.13
C ALA A 107 5.04 -0.63 8.19
N THR A 108 6.26 -0.14 7.96
CA THR A 108 6.52 1.28 7.72
C THR A 108 7.22 1.46 6.37
N ILE A 109 6.94 2.58 5.73
CA ILE A 109 7.59 2.96 4.48
C ILE A 109 8.17 4.35 4.67
N ASP A 110 9.49 4.48 4.50
CA ASP A 110 10.16 5.76 4.47
C ASP A 110 10.14 6.27 3.03
N VAL A 111 9.48 7.39 2.80
CA VAL A 111 9.52 8.06 1.51
C VAL A 111 10.63 9.10 1.56
N GLU A 112 11.67 8.87 0.80
CA GLU A 112 12.81 9.77 0.65
C GLU A 112 12.61 10.68 -0.56
N GLY A 113 13.49 11.69 -0.68
CA GLY A 113 13.43 12.65 -1.76
C GLY A 113 13.71 12.04 -3.14
N PHE A 114 13.60 12.87 -4.15
CA PHE A 114 13.91 12.49 -5.51
C PHE A 114 15.37 12.06 -5.66
N GLN A 115 15.61 11.24 -6.68
CA GLN A 115 16.98 10.93 -7.06
C GLN A 115 17.73 12.18 -7.51
N LYS A 116 19.07 12.09 -7.46
CA LYS A 116 19.96 13.18 -7.84
C LYS A 116 19.59 13.76 -9.21
N GLY A 117 19.55 15.07 -9.31
CA GLY A 117 19.22 15.78 -10.53
C GLY A 117 17.80 16.34 -10.60
N PHE A 118 16.94 15.96 -9.65
CA PHE A 118 15.61 16.52 -9.50
C PHE A 118 15.61 17.70 -8.51
N GLY A 119 14.52 18.42 -8.48
CA GLY A 119 14.34 19.53 -7.57
C GLY A 119 14.21 19.11 -6.11
N LYS A 120 13.84 20.05 -5.27
CA LYS A 120 13.64 19.81 -3.85
C LYS A 120 12.32 19.06 -3.61
N PRO A 121 12.33 18.00 -2.81
CA PRO A 121 11.09 17.29 -2.47
C PRO A 121 10.19 18.12 -1.56
N ILE A 122 8.91 17.83 -1.60
CA ILE A 122 7.94 18.35 -0.62
C ILE A 122 7.90 17.44 0.60
N GLU A 123 7.51 17.99 1.74
CA GLU A 123 7.47 17.27 3.00
C GLU A 123 6.03 17.06 3.47
N GLN A 124 5.75 15.86 3.96
CA GLN A 124 4.41 15.42 4.33
C GLN A 124 3.76 16.33 5.37
N ASN A 125 4.48 16.70 6.40
CA ASN A 125 3.95 17.51 7.50
C ASN A 125 3.84 19.01 7.18
N GLN A 126 4.40 19.46 6.06
CA GLN A 126 4.32 20.86 5.64
C GLN A 126 3.45 21.07 4.40
N ASN A 127 3.46 20.10 3.48
CA ASN A 127 2.92 20.26 2.14
C ASN A 127 1.81 19.26 1.81
N GLY A 128 1.41 18.40 2.75
CA GLY A 128 0.45 17.34 2.49
C GLY A 128 1.10 16.10 1.88
N PHE A 129 0.28 15.15 1.45
CA PHE A 129 0.75 13.83 1.06
C PHE A 129 1.21 13.74 -0.40
N ILE A 130 0.51 14.39 -1.30
CA ILE A 130 0.69 14.26 -2.74
C ILE A 130 1.00 15.62 -3.36
N GLY A 131 2.00 15.65 -4.24
CA GLY A 131 2.24 16.79 -5.11
C GLY A 131 1.34 16.75 -6.34
N LEU A 132 0.79 17.89 -6.69
CA LEU A 132 -0.02 18.03 -7.90
C LEU A 132 0.88 18.41 -9.06
N ASP A 133 0.57 17.90 -10.24
CA ASP A 133 1.36 18.13 -11.44
C ASP A 133 0.57 19.01 -12.43
N TYR A 134 1.26 19.50 -13.45
CA TYR A 134 0.62 20.18 -14.57
C TYR A 134 -0.32 19.24 -15.28
N LEU A 135 -1.46 19.72 -15.65
CA LEU A 135 -2.29 19.02 -16.63
C LEU A 135 -1.70 19.23 -18.03
N LYS A 136 -1.23 20.43 -18.29
CA LYS A 136 -0.60 20.82 -19.55
C LYS A 136 0.43 21.90 -19.26
N LYS A 137 1.64 21.62 -19.62
CA LYS A 137 2.76 22.55 -19.46
C LYS A 137 2.83 23.56 -20.58
#